data_d3bcf4bdbf275574688e34928b691d11
#
_entry.id   d3bcf4bdbf275574688e34928b691d11
#
_cell.length_a   1.000
_cell.length_b   1.000
_cell.length_c   1.000
_cell.angle_alpha   90.00
_cell.angle_beta   90.00
_cell.angle_gamma   90.00
#
_symmetry.space_group_name_H-M   'P 1'
#
loop_
_entity.id
_entity.type
_entity.pdbx_description
1 polymer ?
#
loop_
_entity_poly.entity_id
_entity_poly.type
_entity_poly.pdbx_seq_one_letter_code
_entity_poly.pdbx_strand_id
1 'polypeptide(L)'
;PISEPLYNFAVEELPEERKITMVAASADEAQLTAIADDFAKARKPLIVVGQMERREWHRAAEAVGRLETRAVVLAEKLSDDSERQLPALDMLVELMADAADYQPDYIIYVGGNMVAKAMRQFLQHTKPRRSIVVSEAGDVADVMMNATDIVEAKPSEMLRALAAVASAASDNELSAWIESWQRLKAEAIELANVATENRQNEAIREFFRAIRGKEMNVHVANSLSVRMALKYADRYLYVNRGVNGIEGSLSTAAGFSIMSACPVACIIGDLSFFYDANALWNQGLCGNFRILLINNKCGGIFSKFERLADSPACDSFVMAKHNATAEGVCMQNNVAYRKAETDDEVRDGIRWLVDEKCPRPMVLEVSV
;
A
#
# COMPACT_ATOMS: atom_id res chain seq x y z
N PRO A 1 9.24 -11.34 -17.99
CA PRO A 1 8.95 -12.76 -17.94
C PRO A 1 7.44 -12.97 -18.08
N ILE A 2 7.05 -13.84 -18.98
CA ILE A 2 5.66 -14.21 -19.14
C ILE A 2 5.33 -15.16 -17.99
N SER A 3 4.49 -14.75 -17.10
CA SER A 3 4.07 -15.55 -15.94
C SER A 3 2.91 -16.49 -16.25
N GLU A 4 2.22 -16.30 -17.39
CA GLU A 4 1.08 -17.11 -17.77
C GLU A 4 1.28 -17.69 -19.18
N PRO A 5 0.98 -18.97 -19.39
CA PRO A 5 0.99 -19.55 -20.72
C PRO A 5 -0.10 -18.89 -21.58
N LEU A 6 0.26 -18.47 -22.76
CA LEU A 6 -0.67 -17.91 -23.73
C LEU A 6 -1.45 -19.05 -24.39
N TYR A 7 -2.71 -19.23 -24.04
CA TYR A 7 -3.50 -20.37 -24.50
C TYR A 7 -4.21 -20.15 -25.82
N ASN A 8 -4.39 -18.91 -26.22
CA ASN A 8 -5.08 -18.61 -27.46
C ASN A 8 -4.59 -17.29 -28.03
N PHE A 9 -4.08 -17.32 -29.25
CA PHE A 9 -3.55 -16.16 -29.97
C PHE A 9 -4.50 -15.64 -31.04
N ALA A 10 -5.74 -16.09 -31.08
CA ALA A 10 -6.71 -15.55 -32.01
C ALA A 10 -7.09 -14.12 -31.51
N VAL A 11 -6.42 -13.14 -32.08
CA VAL A 11 -6.80 -11.73 -31.94
C VAL A 11 -7.74 -11.40 -33.07
N GLU A 12 -9.03 -11.29 -32.80
CA GLU A 12 -10.05 -10.96 -33.81
C GLU A 12 -9.97 -9.49 -34.23
N GLU A 13 -9.66 -8.62 -33.28
CA GLU A 13 -9.41 -7.20 -33.55
C GLU A 13 -8.18 -6.75 -32.79
N LEU A 14 -7.34 -5.94 -33.40
CA LEU A 14 -6.24 -5.28 -32.73
C LEU A 14 -6.81 -4.11 -31.91
N PRO A 15 -6.32 -3.89 -30.68
CA PRO A 15 -6.72 -2.72 -29.91
C PRO A 15 -6.31 -1.43 -30.63
N GLU A 16 -7.08 -0.35 -30.42
CA GLU A 16 -6.70 0.97 -30.94
C GLU A 16 -5.30 1.35 -30.43
N GLU A 17 -4.49 1.89 -31.35
CA GLU A 17 -3.15 2.34 -30.99
C GLU A 17 -3.25 3.53 -30.04
N ARG A 18 -2.69 3.39 -28.84
CA ARG A 18 -2.60 4.45 -27.84
C ARG A 18 -1.31 5.24 -28.05
N LYS A 19 -1.44 6.54 -28.23
CA LYS A 19 -0.30 7.45 -28.33
C LYS A 19 -0.07 8.14 -26.99
N ILE A 20 1.16 7.97 -26.45
CA ILE A 20 1.60 8.67 -25.22
C ILE A 20 2.47 9.85 -25.64
N THR A 21 2.16 11.03 -25.11
CA THR A 21 2.92 12.26 -25.37
C THR A 21 3.85 12.55 -24.18
N MET A 22 5.15 12.66 -24.45
CA MET A 22 6.11 13.20 -23.49
C MET A 22 6.01 14.73 -23.50
N VAL A 23 5.73 15.33 -22.33
CA VAL A 23 5.51 16.78 -22.24
C VAL A 23 6.83 17.54 -22.22
N ALA A 24 7.82 17.05 -21.50
CA ALA A 24 9.19 17.63 -21.48
C ALA A 24 10.17 16.68 -20.79
N ALA A 25 11.46 16.91 -20.96
CA ALA A 25 12.52 16.28 -20.19
C ALA A 25 12.61 16.81 -18.74
N SER A 26 12.11 18.00 -18.48
CA SER A 26 11.83 18.57 -17.15
C SER A 26 10.73 19.62 -17.33
N ALA A 27 9.60 19.44 -16.66
CA ALA A 27 8.49 20.38 -16.77
C ALA A 27 8.86 21.72 -16.11
N ASP A 28 8.77 22.81 -16.87
CA ASP A 28 8.89 24.15 -16.33
C ASP A 28 7.59 24.62 -15.65
N GLU A 29 7.64 25.74 -14.95
CA GLU A 29 6.49 26.31 -14.24
C GLU A 29 5.31 26.61 -15.16
N ALA A 30 5.56 27.02 -16.40
CA ALA A 30 4.51 27.34 -17.37
C ALA A 30 3.77 26.06 -17.82
N GLN A 31 4.50 24.96 -18.01
CA GLN A 31 3.92 23.66 -18.36
C GLN A 31 3.08 23.09 -17.21
N LEU A 32 3.60 23.14 -15.97
CA LEU A 32 2.85 22.71 -14.79
C LEU A 32 1.58 23.55 -14.60
N THR A 33 1.65 24.86 -14.84
CA THR A 33 0.50 25.76 -14.79
C THR A 33 -0.54 25.41 -15.85
N ALA A 34 -0.11 25.15 -17.10
CA ALA A 34 -1.02 24.77 -18.17
C ALA A 34 -1.75 23.44 -17.88
N ILE A 35 -1.07 22.49 -17.27
CA ILE A 35 -1.68 21.22 -16.81
C ILE A 35 -2.69 21.51 -15.68
N ALA A 36 -2.33 22.36 -14.74
CA ALA A 36 -3.19 22.72 -13.62
C ALA A 36 -4.46 23.44 -14.09
N ASP A 37 -4.35 24.37 -15.05
CA ASP A 37 -5.49 25.08 -15.66
C ASP A 37 -6.43 24.12 -16.43
N ASP A 38 -5.88 23.08 -17.07
CA ASP A 38 -6.69 22.07 -17.74
C ASP A 38 -7.36 21.13 -16.71
N PHE A 39 -6.64 20.73 -15.65
CA PHE A 39 -7.18 19.95 -14.53
C PHE A 39 -8.34 20.70 -13.83
N ALA A 40 -8.23 22.01 -13.69
CA ALA A 40 -9.28 22.83 -13.08
C ALA A 40 -10.61 22.81 -13.86
N LYS A 41 -10.64 22.37 -15.11
CA LYS A 41 -11.86 22.20 -15.94
C LYS A 41 -12.47 20.80 -15.83
N ALA A 42 -11.79 19.87 -15.18
CA ALA A 42 -12.30 18.50 -15.01
C ALA A 42 -13.54 18.45 -14.11
N ARG A 43 -14.50 17.63 -14.46
CA ARG A 43 -15.74 17.43 -13.70
C ARG A 43 -15.66 16.31 -12.69
N LYS A 44 -14.84 15.28 -13.00
CA LYS A 44 -14.60 14.09 -12.17
C LYS A 44 -13.10 13.86 -11.98
N PRO A 45 -12.36 14.86 -11.42
CA PRO A 45 -10.92 14.76 -11.28
C PRO A 45 -10.52 13.77 -10.17
N LEU A 46 -9.52 12.95 -10.47
CA LEU A 46 -8.94 11.98 -9.57
C LEU A 46 -7.42 12.17 -9.48
N ILE A 47 -6.89 12.21 -8.27
CA ILE A 47 -5.46 12.20 -7.99
C ILE A 47 -5.13 10.88 -7.30
N VAL A 48 -4.19 10.12 -7.84
CA VAL A 48 -3.68 8.89 -7.25
C VAL A 48 -2.26 9.12 -6.77
N VAL A 49 -2.04 8.87 -5.48
CA VAL A 49 -0.74 9.03 -4.84
C VAL A 49 -0.19 7.64 -4.50
N GLY A 50 0.73 7.15 -5.33
CA GLY A 50 1.49 5.93 -5.07
C GLY A 50 2.54 6.10 -3.99
N GLN A 51 3.38 5.09 -3.79
CA GLN A 51 4.45 5.14 -2.79
C GLN A 51 5.32 6.38 -2.95
N MET A 52 5.60 7.07 -1.86
CA MET A 52 6.36 8.32 -1.84
C MET A 52 7.20 8.40 -0.56
N GLU A 53 8.38 8.97 -0.64
CA GLU A 53 9.19 9.24 0.55
C GLU A 53 8.50 10.23 1.50
N ARG A 54 8.64 10.03 2.81
CA ARG A 54 8.04 10.92 3.82
C ARG A 54 8.40 12.39 3.62
N ARG A 55 9.65 12.68 3.23
CA ARG A 55 10.09 14.06 2.97
C ARG A 55 9.36 14.70 1.79
N GLU A 56 9.10 13.92 0.75
CA GLU A 56 8.38 14.39 -0.41
C GLU A 56 6.89 14.58 -0.10
N TRP A 57 6.30 13.64 0.68
CA TRP A 57 4.95 13.82 1.20
C TRP A 57 4.80 15.10 2.03
N HIS A 58 5.73 15.39 2.95
CA HIS A 58 5.67 16.61 3.78
C HIS A 58 5.71 17.89 2.95
N ARG A 59 6.36 17.88 1.77
CA ARG A 59 6.34 19.00 0.83
C ARG A 59 5.02 19.14 0.08
N ALA A 60 4.27 18.06 -0.04
CA ALA A 60 3.00 17.97 -0.78
C ALA A 60 1.76 18.06 0.12
N ALA A 61 1.87 17.76 1.40
CA ALA A 61 0.74 17.53 2.31
C ALA A 61 -0.28 18.68 2.36
N GLU A 62 0.20 19.93 2.43
CA GLU A 62 -0.67 21.10 2.40
C GLU A 62 -1.43 21.21 1.05
N ALA A 63 -0.73 20.98 -0.06
CA ALA A 63 -1.33 20.98 -1.37
C ALA A 63 -2.37 19.88 -1.53
N VAL A 64 -2.10 18.67 -1.03
CA VAL A 64 -3.06 17.56 -1.01
C VAL A 64 -4.31 17.94 -0.22
N GLY A 65 -4.17 18.53 0.96
CA GLY A 65 -5.32 18.98 1.78
C GLY A 65 -6.19 20.00 1.05
N ARG A 66 -5.59 20.93 0.28
CA ARG A 66 -6.33 21.88 -0.56
C ARG A 66 -7.01 21.18 -1.75
N LEU A 67 -6.36 20.20 -2.36
CA LEU A 67 -6.88 19.46 -3.50
C LEU A 67 -8.08 18.57 -3.15
N GLU A 68 -8.19 18.08 -1.91
CA GLU A 68 -9.33 17.28 -1.44
C GLU A 68 -10.69 18.04 -1.53
N THR A 69 -10.66 19.36 -1.64
CA THR A 69 -11.88 20.17 -1.88
C THR A 69 -12.25 20.28 -3.36
N ARG A 70 -11.38 19.86 -4.28
CA ARG A 70 -11.53 20.01 -5.72
C ARG A 70 -11.44 18.70 -6.50
N ALA A 71 -10.87 17.68 -5.91
CA ALA A 71 -10.65 16.37 -6.52
C ALA A 71 -10.80 15.25 -5.50
N VAL A 72 -11.05 14.05 -6.00
CA VAL A 72 -10.88 12.84 -5.20
C VAL A 72 -9.39 12.52 -5.13
N VAL A 73 -8.85 12.40 -3.92
CA VAL A 73 -7.46 11.97 -3.70
C VAL A 73 -7.47 10.56 -3.15
N LEU A 74 -6.82 9.64 -3.84
CA LEU A 74 -6.57 8.26 -3.40
C LEU A 74 -5.10 8.12 -3.02
N ALA A 75 -4.83 7.81 -1.77
CA ALA A 75 -3.48 7.60 -1.23
C ALA A 75 -3.44 6.34 -0.36
N GLU A 76 -2.28 5.76 -0.22
CA GLU A 76 -2.01 4.66 0.70
C GLU A 76 -1.04 5.13 1.80
N LYS A 77 -0.96 4.40 2.91
CA LYS A 77 -0.01 4.68 4.01
C LYS A 77 1.47 4.41 3.65
N LEU A 78 1.75 4.18 2.38
CA LEU A 78 3.09 4.16 1.80
C LEU A 78 3.53 5.56 1.30
N SER A 79 2.64 6.54 1.39
CA SER A 79 2.91 7.94 1.05
C SER A 79 2.40 8.88 2.14
N ASP A 80 1.15 8.72 2.58
CA ASP A 80 0.51 9.58 3.57
C ASP A 80 1.07 9.34 4.98
N ASP A 81 1.75 10.35 5.53
CA ASP A 81 2.32 10.35 6.89
C ASP A 81 1.40 11.03 7.92
N SER A 82 0.16 11.31 7.58
CA SER A 82 -0.83 11.83 8.53
C SER A 82 -1.22 10.77 9.56
N GLU A 83 -1.65 11.19 10.75
CA GLU A 83 -2.13 10.28 11.81
C GLU A 83 -3.59 9.88 11.64
N ARG A 84 -4.10 9.83 10.41
CA ARG A 84 -5.46 9.38 10.09
C ARG A 84 -5.43 8.00 9.44
N GLN A 85 -6.39 7.16 9.76
CA GLN A 85 -6.63 5.94 9.00
C GLN A 85 -7.13 6.29 7.60
N LEU A 86 -6.53 5.68 6.58
CA LEU A 86 -7.02 5.75 5.21
C LEU A 86 -7.84 4.50 4.87
N PRO A 87 -8.81 4.59 3.96
CA PRO A 87 -9.48 3.41 3.47
C PRO A 87 -8.51 2.53 2.69
N ALA A 88 -8.58 1.22 2.86
CA ALA A 88 -7.89 0.30 1.96
C ALA A 88 -8.54 0.40 0.57
N LEU A 89 -7.75 0.80 -0.44
CA LEU A 89 -8.29 1.16 -1.75
C LEU A 89 -8.98 -0.03 -2.47
N ASP A 90 -8.54 -1.27 -2.21
CA ASP A 90 -9.22 -2.46 -2.75
C ASP A 90 -10.65 -2.60 -2.19
N MET A 91 -10.89 -2.23 -0.93
CA MET A 91 -12.23 -2.25 -0.32
C MET A 91 -13.18 -1.23 -0.99
N LEU A 92 -12.66 -0.10 -1.47
CA LEU A 92 -13.51 0.86 -2.19
C LEU A 92 -14.12 0.21 -3.42
N VAL A 93 -13.35 -0.57 -4.18
CA VAL A 93 -13.85 -1.26 -5.37
C VAL A 93 -14.90 -2.32 -5.02
N GLU A 94 -14.71 -3.04 -3.92
CA GLU A 94 -15.66 -4.04 -3.43
C GLU A 94 -17.01 -3.42 -3.01
N LEU A 95 -16.99 -2.15 -2.56
CA LEU A 95 -18.18 -1.43 -2.10
C LEU A 95 -18.89 -0.64 -3.21
N MET A 96 -18.31 -0.49 -4.40
CA MET A 96 -18.95 0.20 -5.52
C MET A 96 -20.19 -0.57 -5.98
N ALA A 97 -21.37 0.02 -5.84
CA ALA A 97 -22.62 -0.58 -6.34
C ALA A 97 -22.65 -0.64 -7.88
N ASP A 98 -22.20 0.43 -8.53
CA ASP A 98 -21.94 0.50 -9.98
C ASP A 98 -20.61 1.21 -10.22
N ALA A 99 -19.66 0.51 -10.82
CA ALA A 99 -18.35 1.06 -11.14
C ALA A 99 -18.40 2.25 -12.12
N ALA A 100 -19.48 2.38 -12.92
CA ALA A 100 -19.64 3.47 -13.87
C ALA A 100 -19.81 4.83 -13.17
N ASP A 101 -20.40 4.87 -12.00
CA ASP A 101 -20.61 6.10 -11.21
C ASP A 101 -19.30 6.69 -10.68
N TYR A 102 -18.25 5.87 -10.58
CA TYR A 102 -16.96 6.23 -10.00
C TYR A 102 -15.86 6.42 -11.04
N GLN A 103 -16.18 6.48 -12.33
CA GLN A 103 -15.19 6.67 -13.38
C GLN A 103 -14.74 8.14 -13.48
N PRO A 104 -13.42 8.42 -13.37
CA PRO A 104 -12.88 9.76 -13.51
C PRO A 104 -12.84 10.20 -14.99
N ASP A 105 -12.95 11.51 -15.22
CA ASP A 105 -12.71 12.12 -16.52
C ASP A 105 -11.28 12.65 -16.68
N TYR A 106 -10.56 12.78 -15.55
CA TYR A 106 -9.18 13.26 -15.50
C TYR A 106 -8.42 12.56 -14.38
N ILE A 107 -7.24 12.03 -14.67
CA ILE A 107 -6.39 11.35 -13.69
C ILE A 107 -5.03 12.02 -13.63
N ILE A 108 -4.53 12.26 -12.42
CA ILE A 108 -3.13 12.57 -12.14
C ILE A 108 -2.58 11.45 -11.25
N TYR A 109 -1.56 10.77 -11.73
CA TYR A 109 -0.82 9.76 -10.94
C TYR A 109 0.54 10.32 -10.55
N VAL A 110 0.83 10.35 -9.25
CA VAL A 110 2.13 10.79 -8.70
C VAL A 110 2.71 9.72 -7.79
N GLY A 111 4.03 9.66 -7.72
CA GLY A 111 4.73 8.70 -6.87
C GLY A 111 4.93 7.32 -7.52
N GLY A 112 5.41 6.36 -6.73
CA GLY A 112 5.75 5.01 -7.16
C GLY A 112 4.56 4.04 -7.14
N ASN A 113 4.84 2.76 -6.96
CA ASN A 113 3.85 1.69 -7.03
C ASN A 113 2.77 1.79 -5.94
N MET A 114 1.52 1.54 -6.30
CA MET A 114 0.43 1.29 -5.36
C MET A 114 0.27 -0.21 -5.06
N VAL A 115 -0.19 -0.53 -3.85
CA VAL A 115 -0.43 -1.91 -3.41
C VAL A 115 -1.78 -2.44 -3.90
N ALA A 116 -2.81 -1.59 -3.90
CA ALA A 116 -4.19 -1.94 -4.23
C ALA A 116 -4.33 -2.46 -5.66
N LYS A 117 -4.53 -3.78 -5.80
CA LYS A 117 -4.65 -4.45 -7.10
C LYS A 117 -6.02 -4.20 -7.73
N ALA A 118 -7.10 -4.32 -6.95
CA ALA A 118 -8.45 -4.13 -7.47
C ALA A 118 -8.67 -2.67 -7.92
N MET A 119 -8.20 -1.70 -7.13
CA MET A 119 -8.26 -0.30 -7.52
C MET A 119 -7.47 -0.02 -8.80
N ARG A 120 -6.26 -0.57 -8.92
CA ARG A 120 -5.48 -0.45 -10.16
C ARG A 120 -6.22 -1.04 -11.36
N GLN A 121 -6.80 -2.23 -11.21
CA GLN A 121 -7.58 -2.88 -12.27
C GLN A 121 -8.83 -2.06 -12.63
N PHE A 122 -9.53 -1.50 -11.65
CA PHE A 122 -10.64 -0.59 -11.90
C PHE A 122 -10.18 0.60 -12.75
N LEU A 123 -9.09 1.28 -12.35
CA LEU A 123 -8.56 2.43 -13.08
C LEU A 123 -8.07 2.08 -14.48
N GLN A 124 -7.53 0.87 -14.71
CA GLN A 124 -7.15 0.38 -16.04
C GLN A 124 -8.32 0.29 -17.02
N HIS A 125 -9.54 0.07 -16.53
CA HIS A 125 -10.74 -0.01 -17.37
C HIS A 125 -11.45 1.34 -17.55
N THR A 126 -10.94 2.41 -16.93
CA THR A 126 -11.49 3.76 -17.12
C THR A 126 -10.98 4.38 -18.40
N LYS A 127 -11.76 5.32 -18.96
CA LYS A 127 -11.40 6.06 -20.18
C LYS A 127 -11.41 7.56 -19.89
N PRO A 128 -10.46 8.07 -19.08
CA PRO A 128 -10.39 9.50 -18.80
C PRO A 128 -10.05 10.27 -20.06
N ARG A 129 -10.53 11.51 -20.16
CA ARG A 129 -10.14 12.45 -21.20
C ARG A 129 -8.62 12.68 -21.20
N ARG A 130 -8.03 12.70 -20.00
CA ARG A 130 -6.58 12.84 -19.79
C ARG A 130 -6.14 12.04 -18.59
N SER A 131 -5.03 11.33 -18.72
CA SER A 131 -4.38 10.57 -17.66
C SER A 131 -2.89 10.91 -17.66
N ILE A 132 -2.44 11.61 -16.64
CA ILE A 132 -1.07 12.12 -16.53
C ILE A 132 -0.33 11.32 -15.49
N VAL A 133 0.83 10.79 -15.85
CA VAL A 133 1.78 10.17 -14.94
C VAL A 133 2.94 11.15 -14.69
N VAL A 134 3.22 11.42 -13.43
CA VAL A 134 4.32 12.28 -13.00
C VAL A 134 5.48 11.40 -12.53
N SER A 135 6.63 11.51 -13.19
CA SER A 135 7.84 10.74 -12.89
C SER A 135 9.04 11.68 -12.77
N GLU A 136 9.82 11.57 -11.68
CA GLU A 136 11.04 12.36 -11.52
C GLU A 136 12.13 11.97 -12.53
N ALA A 137 12.13 10.74 -13.01
CA ALA A 137 13.12 10.21 -13.95
C ALA A 137 12.66 10.32 -15.41
N GLY A 138 11.44 10.79 -15.67
CA GLY A 138 10.86 10.83 -17.01
C GLY A 138 10.61 9.45 -17.63
N ASP A 139 10.69 8.38 -16.83
CA ASP A 139 10.42 7.03 -17.29
C ASP A 139 8.90 6.79 -17.49
N VAL A 140 8.58 5.88 -18.41
CA VAL A 140 7.19 5.55 -18.72
C VAL A 140 6.70 4.43 -17.80
N ALA A 141 6.34 4.79 -16.59
CA ALA A 141 5.75 3.85 -15.61
C ALA A 141 4.21 3.93 -15.66
N ASP A 142 3.60 3.48 -16.75
CA ASP A 142 2.13 3.50 -16.93
C ASP A 142 1.44 2.37 -16.16
N VAL A 143 1.31 2.54 -14.85
CA VAL A 143 0.73 1.55 -13.94
C VAL A 143 -0.74 1.26 -14.26
N MET A 144 -1.46 2.22 -14.80
CA MET A 144 -2.88 2.12 -15.11
C MET A 144 -3.16 1.79 -16.58
N MET A 145 -2.12 1.66 -17.40
CA MET A 145 -2.22 1.33 -18.83
C MET A 145 -3.17 2.24 -19.62
N ASN A 146 -3.32 3.48 -19.20
CA ASN A 146 -4.19 4.48 -19.83
C ASN A 146 -3.56 5.89 -19.87
N ALA A 147 -2.26 6.00 -19.60
CA ALA A 147 -1.57 7.29 -19.63
C ALA A 147 -1.66 7.94 -21.01
N THR A 148 -1.98 9.23 -21.01
CA THR A 148 -1.97 10.10 -22.20
C THR A 148 -0.72 10.97 -22.23
N ASP A 149 -0.18 11.30 -21.06
CA ASP A 149 0.98 12.17 -20.91
C ASP A 149 1.90 11.65 -19.79
N ILE A 150 3.20 11.81 -19.99
CA ILE A 150 4.22 11.64 -18.95
C ILE A 150 4.84 13.02 -18.69
N VAL A 151 4.91 13.42 -17.43
CA VAL A 151 5.47 14.69 -17.02
C VAL A 151 6.68 14.43 -16.12
N GLU A 152 7.84 14.89 -16.52
CA GLU A 152 9.03 14.84 -15.70
C GLU A 152 9.00 15.99 -14.69
N ALA A 153 8.61 15.67 -13.46
CA ALA A 153 8.54 16.60 -12.33
C ALA A 153 8.53 15.85 -11.01
N LYS A 154 8.81 16.55 -9.92
CA LYS A 154 8.60 15.99 -8.59
C LYS A 154 7.12 15.95 -8.25
N PRO A 155 6.64 14.91 -7.55
CA PRO A 155 5.27 14.82 -7.09
C PRO A 155 4.78 16.07 -6.37
N SER A 156 5.59 16.63 -5.45
CA SER A 156 5.23 17.84 -4.70
C SER A 156 5.15 19.10 -5.57
N GLU A 157 5.90 19.20 -6.65
CA GLU A 157 5.85 20.32 -7.59
C GLU A 157 4.53 20.30 -8.35
N MET A 158 4.17 19.14 -8.91
CA MET A 158 2.89 18.96 -9.60
C MET A 158 1.71 19.23 -8.65
N LEU A 159 1.69 18.61 -7.48
CA LEU A 159 0.58 18.77 -6.53
C LEU A 159 0.43 20.23 -6.07
N ARG A 160 1.52 20.97 -5.90
CA ARG A 160 1.46 22.41 -5.58
C ARG A 160 0.94 23.24 -6.74
N ALA A 161 1.34 22.94 -7.97
CA ALA A 161 0.83 23.62 -9.15
C ALA A 161 -0.69 23.42 -9.30
N LEU A 162 -1.17 22.18 -9.13
CA LEU A 162 -2.60 21.87 -9.13
C LEU A 162 -3.36 22.62 -8.02
N ALA A 163 -2.79 22.67 -6.80
CA ALA A 163 -3.39 23.34 -5.66
C ALA A 163 -3.42 24.87 -5.78
N ALA A 164 -2.51 25.47 -6.56
CA ALA A 164 -2.45 26.90 -6.78
C ALA A 164 -3.67 27.42 -7.57
N VAL A 165 -4.20 26.63 -8.50
CA VAL A 165 -5.37 26.96 -9.33
C VAL A 165 -6.66 26.32 -8.80
N ALA A 166 -6.59 25.45 -7.79
CA ALA A 166 -7.75 24.81 -7.21
C ALA A 166 -8.59 25.84 -6.45
N SER A 167 -9.77 26.14 -6.98
CA SER A 167 -10.85 26.82 -6.26
C SER A 167 -11.82 25.77 -5.69
N ALA A 168 -12.47 26.09 -4.57
CA ALA A 168 -13.49 25.20 -4.03
C ALA A 168 -14.56 24.88 -5.09
N ALA A 169 -15.06 23.65 -5.05
CA ALA A 169 -16.07 23.19 -5.98
C ALA A 169 -17.32 24.11 -5.92
N SER A 170 -17.57 24.82 -7.00
CA SER A 170 -18.80 25.64 -7.17
C SER A 170 -19.81 24.94 -8.08
N ASP A 171 -19.45 23.79 -8.66
CA ASP A 171 -20.28 23.01 -9.57
C ASP A 171 -20.92 21.83 -8.81
N ASN A 172 -22.22 21.68 -8.98
CA ASN A 172 -23.00 20.61 -8.34
C ASN A 172 -22.53 19.22 -8.76
N GLU A 173 -22.08 19.02 -10.00
CA GLU A 173 -21.59 17.73 -10.51
C GLU A 173 -20.30 17.34 -9.81
N LEU A 174 -19.36 18.28 -9.68
CA LEU A 174 -18.09 18.06 -8.98
C LEU A 174 -18.30 17.80 -7.48
N SER A 175 -19.22 18.56 -6.84
CA SER A 175 -19.54 18.34 -5.43
C SER A 175 -20.10 16.94 -5.20
N ALA A 176 -21.06 16.53 -6.03
CA ALA A 176 -21.66 15.19 -5.96
C ALA A 176 -20.61 14.07 -6.20
N TRP A 177 -19.67 14.30 -7.12
CA TRP A 177 -18.54 13.40 -7.36
C TRP A 177 -17.66 13.20 -6.11
N ILE A 178 -17.23 14.30 -5.50
CA ILE A 178 -16.40 14.26 -4.29
C ILE A 178 -17.15 13.61 -3.13
N GLU A 179 -18.42 13.98 -2.91
CA GLU A 179 -19.26 13.41 -1.84
C GLU A 179 -19.49 11.91 -2.00
N SER A 180 -19.68 11.42 -3.22
CA SER A 180 -19.85 9.97 -3.47
C SER A 180 -18.63 9.17 -3.02
N TRP A 181 -17.44 9.65 -3.35
CA TRP A 181 -16.19 9.00 -2.92
C TRP A 181 -15.91 9.17 -1.42
N GLN A 182 -16.29 10.30 -0.83
CA GLN A 182 -16.15 10.50 0.62
C GLN A 182 -17.03 9.52 1.41
N ARG A 183 -18.27 9.29 0.97
CA ARG A 183 -19.16 8.27 1.58
C ARG A 183 -18.56 6.88 1.47
N LEU A 184 -18.08 6.52 0.27
CA LEU A 184 -17.44 5.22 0.03
C LEU A 184 -16.20 5.02 0.90
N LYS A 185 -15.37 6.07 1.04
CA LYS A 185 -14.19 6.03 1.93
C LYS A 185 -14.57 5.85 3.41
N ALA A 186 -15.59 6.56 3.88
CA ALA A 186 -16.08 6.46 5.25
C ALA A 186 -16.59 5.04 5.53
N GLU A 187 -17.41 4.48 4.66
CA GLU A 187 -17.92 3.12 4.77
C GLU A 187 -16.80 2.07 4.81
N ALA A 188 -15.81 2.20 3.95
CA ALA A 188 -14.65 1.30 3.94
C ALA A 188 -13.86 1.33 5.26
N ILE A 189 -13.69 2.52 5.86
CA ILE A 189 -13.03 2.67 7.16
C ILE A 189 -13.87 2.03 8.27
N GLU A 190 -15.19 2.25 8.28
CA GLU A 190 -16.10 1.66 9.26
C GLU A 190 -16.06 0.13 9.19
N LEU A 191 -16.17 -0.45 8.00
CA LEU A 191 -16.11 -1.90 7.80
C LEU A 191 -14.75 -2.49 8.21
N ALA A 192 -13.65 -1.81 7.93
CA ALA A 192 -12.33 -2.25 8.37
C ALA A 192 -12.21 -2.33 9.90
N ASN A 193 -12.95 -1.51 10.64
CA ASN A 193 -12.90 -1.46 12.10
C ASN A 193 -13.87 -2.45 12.79
N VAL A 194 -14.74 -3.13 12.04
CA VAL A 194 -15.56 -4.23 12.56
C VAL A 194 -14.66 -5.41 12.94
N ALA A 195 -14.97 -6.08 14.05
CA ALA A 195 -14.26 -7.29 14.46
C ALA A 195 -14.39 -8.37 13.38
N THR A 196 -13.35 -9.13 13.16
CA THR A 196 -13.28 -10.18 12.13
C THR A 196 -12.91 -11.52 12.77
N GLU A 197 -13.51 -12.60 12.30
CA GLU A 197 -13.11 -13.96 12.69
C GLU A 197 -11.76 -14.39 12.09
N ASN A 198 -11.25 -13.64 11.14
CA ASN A 198 -9.93 -13.89 10.55
C ASN A 198 -8.82 -13.42 11.49
N ARG A 199 -8.17 -14.35 12.18
CA ARG A 199 -7.13 -14.08 13.18
C ARG A 199 -5.96 -13.28 12.63
N GLN A 200 -5.60 -13.40 11.35
CA GLN A 200 -4.55 -12.58 10.74
C GLN A 200 -4.92 -11.10 10.75
N ASN A 201 -6.15 -10.79 10.31
CA ASN A 201 -6.65 -9.43 10.31
C ASN A 201 -6.77 -8.91 11.74
N GLU A 202 -7.29 -9.72 12.65
CA GLU A 202 -7.48 -9.35 14.05
C GLU A 202 -6.15 -9.02 14.75
N ALA A 203 -5.13 -9.84 14.56
CA ALA A 203 -3.81 -9.59 15.13
C ALA A 203 -3.19 -8.26 14.64
N ILE A 204 -3.33 -7.97 13.35
CA ILE A 204 -2.80 -6.72 12.79
C ILE A 204 -3.64 -5.52 13.26
N ARG A 205 -4.97 -5.67 13.36
CA ARG A 205 -5.86 -4.64 13.89
C ARG A 205 -5.52 -4.31 15.34
N GLU A 206 -5.39 -5.32 16.20
CA GLU A 206 -5.01 -5.15 17.61
C GLU A 206 -3.61 -4.55 17.76
N PHE A 207 -2.68 -4.91 16.89
CA PHE A 207 -1.36 -4.30 16.88
C PHE A 207 -1.44 -2.78 16.61
N PHE A 208 -2.15 -2.34 15.55
CA PHE A 208 -2.28 -0.91 15.27
C PHE A 208 -3.03 -0.16 16.39
N ARG A 209 -4.02 -0.81 17.03
CA ARG A 209 -4.67 -0.25 18.22
C ARG A 209 -3.70 -0.06 19.38
N ALA A 210 -2.84 -1.04 19.64
CA ALA A 210 -1.89 -1.02 20.75
C ALA A 210 -0.78 0.03 20.57
N ILE A 211 -0.42 0.37 19.33
CA ILE A 211 0.61 1.39 19.04
C ILE A 211 0.06 2.78 18.79
N ARG A 212 -1.27 2.97 18.82
CA ARG A 212 -1.88 4.29 18.60
C ARG A 212 -1.37 5.29 19.63
N GLY A 213 -0.92 6.46 19.15
CA GLY A 213 -0.32 7.51 19.99
C GLY A 213 1.08 7.19 20.54
N LYS A 214 1.70 6.07 20.16
CA LYS A 214 3.08 5.72 20.50
C LYS A 214 4.00 6.00 19.31
N GLU A 215 5.19 6.53 19.59
CA GLU A 215 6.24 6.63 18.58
C GLU A 215 6.77 5.25 18.23
N MET A 216 6.54 4.79 17.02
CA MET A 216 7.01 3.52 16.48
C MET A 216 7.03 3.58 14.95
N ASN A 217 8.16 3.25 14.35
CA ASN A 217 8.24 3.04 12.92
C ASN A 217 7.74 1.65 12.56
N VAL A 218 6.94 1.52 11.50
CA VAL A 218 6.34 0.25 11.12
C VAL A 218 6.81 -0.13 9.72
N HIS A 219 7.61 -1.19 9.65
CA HIS A 219 7.95 -1.88 8.40
C HIS A 219 6.96 -3.02 8.15
N VAL A 220 6.56 -3.19 6.90
CA VAL A 220 5.62 -4.25 6.54
C VAL A 220 6.14 -5.01 5.32
N ALA A 221 6.16 -6.34 5.42
CA ALA A 221 6.53 -7.19 4.31
C ALA A 221 5.44 -7.19 3.21
N ASN A 222 5.86 -7.52 2.01
CA ASN A 222 4.97 -7.66 0.85
C ASN A 222 3.90 -8.75 1.04
N SER A 223 3.12 -9.01 0.01
CA SER A 223 2.06 -10.02 -0.05
C SER A 223 0.83 -9.66 0.80
N LEU A 224 0.34 -10.56 1.64
CA LEU A 224 -0.84 -10.33 2.48
C LEU A 224 -0.58 -9.32 3.59
N SER A 225 0.63 -9.30 4.16
CA SER A 225 0.97 -8.44 5.30
C SER A 225 0.69 -6.97 5.01
N VAL A 226 1.20 -6.43 3.89
CA VAL A 226 0.96 -5.02 3.54
C VAL A 226 -0.52 -4.73 3.23
N ARG A 227 -1.21 -5.66 2.58
CA ARG A 227 -2.64 -5.48 2.26
C ARG A 227 -3.52 -5.43 3.51
N MET A 228 -3.21 -6.27 4.49
CA MET A 228 -3.91 -6.25 5.77
C MET A 228 -3.53 -5.02 6.61
N ALA A 229 -2.23 -4.67 6.65
CA ALA A 229 -1.78 -3.49 7.39
C ALA A 229 -2.45 -2.20 6.88
N LEU A 230 -2.61 -2.03 5.57
CA LEU A 230 -3.26 -0.85 4.97
C LEU A 230 -4.72 -0.66 5.40
N LYS A 231 -5.40 -1.70 5.90
CA LYS A 231 -6.76 -1.55 6.43
C LYS A 231 -6.81 -0.79 7.76
N TYR A 232 -5.75 -0.89 8.56
CA TYR A 232 -5.75 -0.46 9.96
C TYR A 232 -4.73 0.63 10.28
N ALA A 233 -3.77 0.85 9.39
CA ALA A 233 -2.67 1.79 9.64
C ALA A 233 -3.15 3.24 9.75
N ASP A 234 -2.70 3.90 10.82
CA ASP A 234 -2.88 5.32 11.09
C ASP A 234 -1.56 6.11 10.98
N ARG A 235 -0.55 5.55 10.36
CA ARG A 235 0.80 6.10 10.20
C ARG A 235 1.47 5.61 8.94
N TYR A 236 2.56 6.26 8.54
CA TYR A 236 3.38 5.85 7.40
C TYR A 236 3.90 4.41 7.57
N LEU A 237 3.83 3.64 6.50
CA LEU A 237 4.36 2.28 6.43
C LEU A 237 5.59 2.21 5.52
N TYR A 238 6.67 1.67 6.05
CA TYR A 238 7.87 1.35 5.26
C TYR A 238 7.68 -0.02 4.60
N VAL A 239 7.76 -0.07 3.28
CA VAL A 239 7.54 -1.30 2.50
C VAL A 239 8.50 -1.35 1.32
N ASN A 240 9.14 -2.49 1.08
CA ASN A 240 10.02 -2.71 -0.06
C ASN A 240 9.17 -2.95 -1.32
N ARG A 241 8.89 -1.89 -2.10
CA ARG A 241 8.02 -1.95 -3.27
C ARG A 241 8.72 -1.80 -4.62
N GLY A 242 10.02 -1.62 -4.64
CA GLY A 242 10.82 -1.56 -5.88
C GLY A 242 10.76 -2.90 -6.63
N VAL A 243 10.94 -4.01 -5.90
CA VAL A 243 10.66 -5.37 -6.35
C VAL A 243 9.63 -5.96 -5.40
N ASN A 244 8.55 -6.56 -5.92
CA ASN A 244 7.45 -7.10 -5.12
C ASN A 244 7.77 -8.49 -4.53
N GLY A 245 9.05 -8.79 -4.26
CA GLY A 245 9.51 -10.02 -3.61
C GLY A 245 9.11 -10.09 -2.14
N ILE A 246 9.21 -11.28 -1.58
CA ILE A 246 8.94 -11.54 -0.16
C ILE A 246 10.22 -11.60 0.68
N GLU A 247 11.37 -11.65 0.05
CA GLU A 247 12.71 -11.59 0.66
C GLU A 247 13.12 -10.15 1.01
N GLY A 248 14.10 -10.00 1.90
CA GLY A 248 14.74 -8.74 2.26
C GLY A 248 13.94 -7.79 3.14
N SER A 249 12.67 -8.09 3.46
CA SER A 249 11.83 -7.21 4.29
C SER A 249 12.27 -7.21 5.75
N LEU A 250 12.65 -8.37 6.29
CA LEU A 250 13.15 -8.48 7.66
C LEU A 250 14.51 -7.80 7.81
N SER A 251 15.42 -8.03 6.86
CA SER A 251 16.76 -7.42 6.83
C SER A 251 16.70 -5.90 6.74
N THR A 252 15.79 -5.35 5.91
CA THR A 252 15.57 -3.90 5.81
C THR A 252 15.09 -3.33 7.14
N ALA A 253 14.08 -3.95 7.77
CA ALA A 253 13.56 -3.51 9.06
C ALA A 253 14.61 -3.65 10.19
N ALA A 254 15.38 -4.74 10.18
CA ALA A 254 16.47 -4.98 11.12
C ALA A 254 17.56 -3.91 11.01
N GLY A 255 18.05 -3.64 9.78
CA GLY A 255 19.04 -2.58 9.55
C GLY A 255 18.53 -1.19 9.94
N PHE A 256 17.27 -0.88 9.62
CA PHE A 256 16.64 0.37 10.03
C PHE A 256 16.55 0.49 11.56
N SER A 257 16.26 -0.60 12.28
CA SER A 257 16.13 -0.59 13.74
C SER A 257 17.43 -0.24 14.46
N ILE A 258 18.58 -0.59 13.89
CA ILE A 258 19.89 -0.29 14.46
C ILE A 258 20.15 1.22 14.53
N MET A 259 19.63 1.97 13.55
CA MET A 259 19.83 3.42 13.43
C MET A 259 18.63 4.24 13.93
N SER A 260 17.54 3.59 14.29
CA SER A 260 16.31 4.27 14.70
C SER A 260 16.36 4.68 16.18
N ALA A 261 16.03 5.93 16.45
CA ALA A 261 15.84 6.43 17.83
C ALA A 261 14.54 5.90 18.46
N CYS A 262 13.55 5.53 17.64
CA CYS A 262 12.26 4.99 18.11
C CYS A 262 12.21 3.48 17.89
N PRO A 263 11.35 2.75 18.63
CA PRO A 263 11.08 1.35 18.34
C PRO A 263 10.66 1.13 16.88
N VAL A 264 11.07 -0.01 16.33
CA VAL A 264 10.76 -0.43 14.97
C VAL A 264 10.01 -1.73 15.01
N ALA A 265 8.80 -1.74 14.49
CA ALA A 265 8.03 -2.96 14.29
C ALA A 265 8.20 -3.47 12.86
N CYS A 266 8.22 -4.78 12.69
CA CYS A 266 8.16 -5.46 11.40
C CYS A 266 6.94 -6.41 11.38
N ILE A 267 5.94 -6.14 10.54
CA ILE A 267 4.83 -7.04 10.30
C ILE A 267 5.18 -7.90 9.09
N ILE A 268 5.25 -9.21 9.27
CA ILE A 268 5.80 -10.12 8.28
C ILE A 268 5.07 -11.46 8.26
N GLY A 269 4.92 -12.05 7.07
CA GLY A 269 4.42 -13.40 6.92
C GLY A 269 5.55 -14.44 7.10
N ASP A 270 5.16 -15.68 7.34
CA ASP A 270 6.03 -16.81 7.61
C ASP A 270 7.08 -17.08 6.51
N LEU A 271 6.66 -17.22 5.27
CA LEU A 271 7.60 -17.47 4.18
C LEU A 271 8.62 -16.32 4.04
N SER A 272 8.15 -15.07 4.15
CA SER A 272 9.04 -13.91 4.11
C SER A 272 10.02 -13.88 5.27
N PHE A 273 9.58 -14.27 6.48
CA PHE A 273 10.43 -14.39 7.66
C PHE A 273 11.50 -15.47 7.48
N PHE A 274 11.11 -16.65 7.02
CA PHE A 274 12.06 -17.76 6.85
C PHE A 274 13.06 -17.54 5.71
N TYR A 275 12.65 -16.89 4.61
CA TYR A 275 13.56 -16.51 3.52
C TYR A 275 14.62 -15.48 3.95
N ASP A 276 14.38 -14.71 5.02
CA ASP A 276 15.23 -13.62 5.46
C ASP A 276 15.65 -13.75 6.94
N ALA A 277 15.51 -14.95 7.51
CA ALA A 277 15.78 -15.22 8.93
C ALA A 277 17.23 -14.94 9.35
N ASN A 278 18.16 -14.96 8.39
CA ASN A 278 19.57 -14.57 8.61
C ASN A 278 19.73 -13.11 9.05
N ALA A 279 18.74 -12.25 8.91
CA ALA A 279 18.76 -10.89 9.45
C ALA A 279 18.95 -10.89 10.99
N LEU A 280 18.50 -11.94 11.68
CA LEU A 280 18.46 -12.01 13.14
C LEU A 280 19.79 -12.35 13.81
N TRP A 281 20.80 -12.82 13.09
CA TRP A 281 22.13 -13.08 13.66
C TRP A 281 22.95 -11.82 13.95
N ASN A 282 22.46 -10.65 13.49
CA ASN A 282 23.16 -9.39 13.64
C ASN A 282 23.25 -8.96 15.11
N GLN A 283 24.47 -8.80 15.61
CA GLN A 283 24.75 -8.44 17.01
C GLN A 283 24.37 -7.00 17.37
N GLY A 284 24.08 -6.13 16.40
CA GLY A 284 23.60 -4.76 16.62
C GLY A 284 22.11 -4.66 16.95
N LEU A 285 21.36 -5.77 16.86
CA LEU A 285 19.94 -5.78 17.16
C LEU A 285 19.68 -5.77 18.67
N CYS A 286 18.68 -5.01 19.10
CA CYS A 286 18.30 -4.88 20.50
C CYS A 286 16.77 -4.80 20.66
N GLY A 287 16.29 -4.53 21.86
CA GLY A 287 14.86 -4.54 22.19
C GLY A 287 14.02 -3.44 21.56
N ASN A 288 14.60 -2.56 20.75
CA ASN A 288 13.83 -1.65 19.92
C ASN A 288 13.28 -2.32 18.65
N PHE A 289 13.76 -3.52 18.29
CA PHE A 289 13.27 -4.27 17.13
C PHE A 289 12.20 -5.30 17.54
N ARG A 290 11.00 -5.14 17.02
CA ARG A 290 9.79 -5.86 17.38
C ARG A 290 9.17 -6.49 16.14
N ILE A 291 8.93 -7.80 16.13
CA ILE A 291 8.45 -8.53 14.96
C ILE A 291 7.10 -9.16 15.28
N LEU A 292 6.07 -8.76 14.53
CA LEU A 292 4.78 -9.44 14.47
C LEU A 292 4.79 -10.39 13.28
N LEU A 293 4.99 -11.66 13.55
CA LEU A 293 5.02 -12.73 12.56
C LEU A 293 3.64 -13.36 12.43
N ILE A 294 3.06 -13.28 11.26
CA ILE A 294 1.81 -13.98 10.93
C ILE A 294 2.15 -15.30 10.23
N ASN A 295 1.95 -16.40 10.94
CA ASN A 295 2.26 -17.73 10.42
C ASN A 295 0.97 -18.48 10.03
N ASN A 296 0.65 -18.44 8.75
CA ASN A 296 -0.45 -19.20 8.15
C ASN A 296 0.02 -20.49 7.45
N LYS A 297 1.30 -20.81 7.61
CA LYS A 297 1.96 -22.03 7.12
C LYS A 297 1.94 -22.18 5.59
N CYS A 298 1.78 -21.09 4.85
CA CYS A 298 1.76 -21.14 3.39
C CYS A 298 1.84 -19.75 2.73
N GLY A 299 2.02 -19.73 1.42
CA GLY A 299 1.85 -18.56 0.58
C GLY A 299 0.37 -18.24 0.35
N GLY A 300 -0.34 -17.79 1.39
CA GLY A 300 -1.80 -17.62 1.40
C GLY A 300 -2.37 -16.67 0.34
N ILE A 301 -1.55 -15.79 -0.26
CA ILE A 301 -2.02 -14.91 -1.34
C ILE A 301 -2.43 -15.69 -2.59
N PHE A 302 -1.81 -16.84 -2.85
CA PHE A 302 -2.06 -17.62 -4.07
C PHE A 302 -3.46 -18.24 -4.10
N SER A 303 -4.07 -18.53 -2.94
CA SER A 303 -5.45 -19.01 -2.86
C SER A 303 -6.50 -17.94 -3.27
N LYS A 304 -6.10 -16.67 -3.40
CA LYS A 304 -6.98 -15.58 -3.81
C LYS A 304 -6.99 -15.31 -5.32
N PHE A 305 -6.21 -16.06 -6.09
CA PHE A 305 -6.20 -15.98 -7.55
C PHE A 305 -7.09 -17.09 -8.12
N GLU A 306 -8.30 -16.75 -8.58
CA GLU A 306 -9.33 -17.69 -9.02
C GLU A 306 -8.78 -18.83 -9.89
N ARG A 307 -8.10 -18.51 -11.00
CA ARG A 307 -7.55 -19.54 -11.91
C ARG A 307 -6.46 -20.40 -11.28
N LEU A 308 -5.72 -19.84 -10.32
CA LEU A 308 -4.64 -20.56 -9.63
C LEU A 308 -5.19 -21.40 -8.48
N ALA A 309 -6.18 -20.87 -7.76
CA ALA A 309 -6.84 -21.58 -6.66
C ALA A 309 -7.48 -22.90 -7.12
N ASP A 310 -8.02 -22.92 -8.34
CA ASP A 310 -8.65 -24.10 -8.95
C ASP A 310 -7.62 -25.10 -9.52
N SER A 311 -6.35 -24.74 -9.57
CA SER A 311 -5.29 -25.62 -10.07
C SER A 311 -4.89 -26.67 -9.04
N PRO A 312 -4.82 -27.97 -9.38
CA PRO A 312 -4.28 -29.00 -8.49
C PRO A 312 -2.86 -28.72 -8.00
N ALA A 313 -2.09 -27.94 -8.78
CA ALA A 313 -0.73 -27.54 -8.43
C ALA A 313 -0.68 -26.45 -7.35
N CYS A 314 -1.75 -25.69 -7.14
CA CYS A 314 -1.78 -24.59 -6.20
C CYS A 314 -1.43 -25.07 -4.78
N ASP A 315 -2.18 -26.03 -4.29
CA ASP A 315 -2.05 -26.55 -2.93
C ASP A 315 -0.74 -27.32 -2.72
N SER A 316 -0.33 -28.13 -3.71
CA SER A 316 0.81 -29.03 -3.57
C SER A 316 2.17 -28.37 -3.80
N PHE A 317 2.24 -27.31 -4.63
CA PHE A 317 3.51 -26.72 -5.04
C PHE A 317 3.57 -25.21 -4.88
N VAL A 318 2.51 -24.46 -5.30
CA VAL A 318 2.58 -23.01 -5.38
C VAL A 318 2.48 -22.36 -4.01
N MET A 319 1.62 -22.88 -3.13
CA MET A 319 1.43 -22.33 -1.79
C MET A 319 2.59 -22.61 -0.83
N ALA A 320 3.56 -23.44 -1.22
CA ALA A 320 4.74 -23.75 -0.40
C ALA A 320 4.40 -24.05 1.08
N LYS A 321 3.43 -24.95 1.30
CA LYS A 321 2.96 -25.33 2.65
C LYS A 321 4.08 -25.88 3.51
N HIS A 322 4.08 -25.52 4.81
CA HIS A 322 5.08 -25.98 5.78
C HIS A 322 4.51 -26.09 7.20
N ASN A 323 5.30 -26.69 8.12
CA ASN A 323 4.99 -26.79 9.54
C ASN A 323 6.03 -26.08 10.43
N ALA A 324 6.87 -25.22 9.84
CA ALA A 324 7.91 -24.50 10.56
C ALA A 324 7.33 -23.47 11.54
N THR A 325 8.03 -23.24 12.64
CA THR A 325 7.81 -22.15 13.59
C THR A 325 9.09 -21.34 13.75
N ALA A 326 8.96 -20.09 14.19
CA ALA A 326 10.12 -19.22 14.39
C ALA A 326 10.90 -19.53 15.67
N GLU A 327 10.41 -20.40 16.55
CA GLU A 327 10.99 -20.67 17.88
C GLU A 327 12.47 -21.05 17.81
N GLY A 328 12.82 -22.02 16.96
CA GLY A 328 14.21 -22.47 16.80
C GLY A 328 15.15 -21.38 16.29
N VAL A 329 14.68 -20.59 15.33
CA VAL A 329 15.43 -19.44 14.80
C VAL A 329 15.64 -18.38 15.88
N CYS A 330 14.60 -18.06 16.66
CA CYS A 330 14.68 -17.10 17.76
C CYS A 330 15.62 -17.58 18.87
N MET A 331 15.55 -18.84 19.25
CA MET A 331 16.44 -19.44 20.26
C MET A 331 17.91 -19.36 19.81
N GLN A 332 18.19 -19.74 18.57
CA GLN A 332 19.55 -19.73 18.01
C GLN A 332 20.17 -18.33 17.99
N ASN A 333 19.35 -17.29 17.77
CA ASN A 333 19.81 -15.91 17.58
C ASN A 333 19.60 -15.03 18.83
N ASN A 334 19.29 -15.63 20.00
CA ASN A 334 19.02 -14.89 21.24
C ASN A 334 17.91 -13.83 21.13
N VAL A 335 16.83 -14.14 20.39
CA VAL A 335 15.64 -13.32 20.21
C VAL A 335 14.57 -13.74 21.21
N ALA A 336 13.94 -12.81 21.89
CA ALA A 336 12.80 -13.10 22.76
C ALA A 336 11.60 -13.54 21.91
N TYR A 337 10.99 -14.65 22.28
CA TYR A 337 9.94 -15.28 21.49
C TYR A 337 8.69 -15.59 22.31
N ARG A 338 7.53 -15.33 21.71
CA ARG A 338 6.23 -15.84 22.16
C ARG A 338 5.42 -16.33 20.97
N LYS A 339 4.62 -17.38 21.20
CA LYS A 339 3.62 -17.89 20.25
C LYS A 339 2.23 -17.58 20.76
N ALA A 340 1.30 -17.28 19.86
CA ALA A 340 -0.11 -17.07 20.13
C ALA A 340 -0.96 -17.91 19.17
N GLU A 341 -1.86 -18.74 19.72
CA GLU A 341 -2.74 -19.66 18.98
C GLU A 341 -4.23 -19.40 19.26
N THR A 342 -4.53 -18.57 20.25
CA THR A 342 -5.88 -18.12 20.61
C THR A 342 -5.96 -16.61 20.57
N ASP A 343 -7.16 -16.06 20.50
CA ASP A 343 -7.38 -14.60 20.42
C ASP A 343 -6.96 -13.89 21.72
N ASP A 344 -7.08 -14.56 22.87
CA ASP A 344 -6.58 -14.03 24.15
C ASP A 344 -5.06 -13.97 24.15
N GLU A 345 -4.39 -15.03 23.70
CA GLU A 345 -2.93 -15.06 23.58
C GLU A 345 -2.42 -14.01 22.58
N VAL A 346 -3.16 -13.75 21.50
CA VAL A 346 -2.84 -12.67 20.55
C VAL A 346 -2.89 -11.31 21.24
N ARG A 347 -3.94 -11.02 22.00
CA ARG A 347 -4.05 -9.75 22.73
C ARG A 347 -2.94 -9.58 23.78
N ASP A 348 -2.65 -10.63 24.54
CA ASP A 348 -1.59 -10.62 25.54
C ASP A 348 -0.20 -10.55 24.91
N GLY A 349 0.00 -11.28 23.82
CA GLY A 349 1.23 -11.26 23.03
C GLY A 349 1.51 -9.89 22.42
N ILE A 350 0.50 -9.21 21.90
CA ILE A 350 0.65 -7.86 21.35
C ILE A 350 1.01 -6.86 22.45
N ARG A 351 0.36 -6.92 23.63
CA ARG A 351 0.75 -6.10 24.78
C ARG A 351 2.20 -6.34 25.17
N TRP A 352 2.61 -7.61 25.25
CA TRP A 352 4.00 -7.95 25.50
C TRP A 352 4.93 -7.42 24.40
N LEU A 353 4.59 -7.60 23.11
CA LEU A 353 5.42 -7.12 22.00
C LEU A 353 5.60 -5.61 22.02
N VAL A 354 4.56 -4.86 22.38
CA VAL A 354 4.54 -3.39 22.31
C VAL A 354 5.09 -2.73 23.58
N ASP A 355 4.76 -3.25 24.77
CA ASP A 355 4.98 -2.58 26.03
C ASP A 355 6.15 -3.13 26.87
N GLU A 356 6.55 -4.38 26.62
CA GLU A 356 7.60 -5.00 27.43
C GLU A 356 8.97 -4.37 27.18
N LYS A 357 9.69 -4.10 28.26
CA LYS A 357 11.09 -3.66 28.23
C LYS A 357 11.99 -4.90 28.12
N CYS A 358 12.47 -5.18 26.94
CA CYS A 358 13.36 -6.30 26.65
C CYS A 358 14.66 -5.78 26.04
N PRO A 359 15.85 -6.24 26.48
CA PRO A 359 17.11 -5.84 25.85
C PRO A 359 17.37 -6.52 24.49
N ARG A 360 16.62 -7.57 24.17
CA ARG A 360 16.76 -8.37 22.97
C ARG A 360 15.67 -8.06 21.94
N PRO A 361 15.90 -8.30 20.65
CA PRO A 361 14.83 -8.29 19.67
C PRO A 361 13.68 -9.22 20.09
N MET A 362 12.48 -8.93 19.69
CA MET A 362 11.29 -9.68 20.12
C MET A 362 10.48 -10.15 18.91
N VAL A 363 10.00 -11.39 18.97
CA VAL A 363 9.09 -11.99 17.98
C VAL A 363 7.83 -12.47 18.68
N LEU A 364 6.69 -11.99 18.22
CA LEU A 364 5.39 -12.58 18.48
C LEU A 364 4.96 -13.34 17.22
N GLU A 365 4.90 -14.66 17.30
CA GLU A 365 4.37 -15.50 16.23
C GLU A 365 2.89 -15.78 16.49
N VAL A 366 2.04 -15.34 15.58
CA VAL A 366 0.61 -15.62 15.58
C VAL A 366 0.32 -16.75 14.62
N SER A 367 -0.09 -17.91 15.15
CA SER A 367 -0.54 -19.05 14.35
C SER A 367 -1.99 -18.85 13.90
N VAL A 368 -2.27 -19.06 12.63
CA VAL A 368 -3.58 -18.83 12.02
C VAL A 368 -3.98 -19.97 11.09
#